data_1035894d3aef5a68d0dc18f677957ae6
#
_entry.id   1035894d3aef5a68d0dc18f677957ae6
#
_cell.length_a   1.000
_cell.length_b   1.000
_cell.length_c   1.000
_cell.angle_alpha   90.00
_cell.angle_beta   90.00
_cell.angle_gamma   90.00
#
_symmetry.space_group_name_H-M   'P 1'
#
loop_
_entity.id
_entity.type
_entity.pdbx_description
1 polymer ?
#
loop_
_entity_poly.entity_id
_entity_poly.type
_entity_poly.pdbx_seq_one_letter_code
_entity_poly.pdbx_strand_id
1 'polypeptide(L)'
;GINMSKKEGAVENWLSNADMLTAALPYMQKYNGSIVVIKYGGNAMAENELVESFCNDIVFLKQSGLKPVIVHGGGPQIGLMLERLGIKTKFESGMRITDESTLEVVEMVLAGKINKDIASKINSSGGKAVGISGKDSSMIIAEKLTKQKNFDESNIGKIIDLGFVGIPKKINNEIIETLIADDFIPVIAPLGISDDGKTYNINADTAAGAIASSLKSKRLLILTDVKGVMDSDQNLIEEADEEKIVKMIDTGEVSGGMIPKINTCIDSVKDGVDAAVIVDGRVKHAVLLELFTDHGAGTLIR
;
A
#
# COMPACT_ATOMS: atom_id res chain seq x y z
N GLY A 1 23.15 -13.62 45.93
CA GLY A 1 23.41 -14.08 44.52
C GLY A 1 22.24 -13.83 43.54
N ILE A 2 20.98 -13.96 43.98
CA ILE A 2 19.79 -13.89 43.10
C ILE A 2 19.46 -12.47 42.64
N ASN A 3 19.80 -11.45 43.41
CA ASN A 3 19.48 -10.06 43.06
C ASN A 3 20.50 -9.39 42.13
N MET A 4 21.75 -9.89 42.07
CA MET A 4 22.76 -9.34 41.15
C MET A 4 22.57 -9.87 39.72
N SER A 5 22.27 -11.15 39.55
CA SER A 5 22.05 -11.72 38.19
C SER A 5 20.84 -11.15 37.48
N LYS A 6 19.76 -10.83 38.23
CA LYS A 6 18.60 -10.15 37.66
C LYS A 6 18.90 -8.69 37.25
N LYS A 7 19.75 -7.98 37.98
CA LYS A 7 20.19 -6.64 37.64
C LYS A 7 21.14 -6.64 36.44
N GLU A 8 22.05 -7.60 36.38
CA GLU A 8 22.98 -7.77 35.24
C GLU A 8 22.22 -8.08 33.95
N GLY A 9 21.30 -9.06 34.00
CA GLY A 9 20.44 -9.35 32.84
C GLY A 9 19.57 -8.19 32.38
N ALA A 10 19.06 -7.36 33.31
CA ALA A 10 18.30 -6.16 32.96
C ALA A 10 19.18 -5.10 32.30
N VAL A 11 20.42 -4.89 32.78
CA VAL A 11 21.40 -3.94 32.19
C VAL A 11 21.82 -4.40 30.81
N GLU A 12 22.11 -5.70 30.60
CA GLU A 12 22.41 -6.26 29.27
C GLU A 12 21.26 -6.04 28.27
N ASN A 13 20.01 -6.22 28.73
CA ASN A 13 18.83 -5.99 27.90
C ASN A 13 18.67 -4.50 27.53
N TRP A 14 18.93 -3.58 28.45
CA TRP A 14 18.90 -2.14 28.17
C TRP A 14 19.98 -1.71 27.18
N LEU A 15 21.21 -2.27 27.31
CA LEU A 15 22.30 -2.01 26.38
C LEU A 15 21.97 -2.52 24.97
N SER A 16 21.37 -3.72 24.87
CA SER A 16 20.91 -4.30 23.59
C SER A 16 19.84 -3.41 22.95
N ASN A 17 18.89 -2.90 23.72
CA ASN A 17 17.87 -1.98 23.23
C ASN A 17 18.48 -0.65 22.75
N ALA A 18 19.44 -0.10 23.46
CA ALA A 18 20.17 1.10 23.07
C ALA A 18 20.96 0.88 21.77
N ASP A 19 21.60 -0.25 21.62
CA ASP A 19 22.32 -0.62 20.39
C ASP A 19 21.38 -0.73 19.20
N MET A 20 20.19 -1.31 19.38
CA MET A 20 19.16 -1.37 18.34
C MET A 20 18.70 0.02 17.92
N LEU A 21 18.44 0.92 18.86
CA LEU A 21 18.06 2.30 18.57
C LEU A 21 19.13 3.05 17.79
N THR A 22 20.39 2.92 18.21
CA THR A 22 21.52 3.58 17.52
C THR A 22 21.79 2.98 16.13
N ALA A 23 21.52 1.69 15.93
CA ALA A 23 21.64 1.02 14.63
C ALA A 23 20.64 1.55 13.61
N ALA A 24 19.52 2.10 14.05
CA ALA A 24 18.51 2.73 13.16
C ALA A 24 18.96 4.10 12.63
N LEU A 25 19.93 4.76 13.29
CA LEU A 25 20.33 6.14 12.95
C LEU A 25 20.74 6.34 11.49
N PRO A 26 21.57 5.49 10.85
CA PRO A 26 21.93 5.66 9.45
C PRO A 26 20.71 5.66 8.51
N TYR A 27 19.71 4.85 8.82
CA TYR A 27 18.47 4.78 8.05
C TYR A 27 17.61 6.02 8.24
N MET A 28 17.49 6.51 9.48
CA MET A 28 16.79 7.77 9.75
C MET A 28 17.43 8.94 9.01
N GLN A 29 18.74 8.98 8.96
CA GLN A 29 19.49 10.00 8.20
C GLN A 29 19.24 9.86 6.68
N LYS A 30 19.23 8.63 6.17
CA LYS A 30 18.96 8.33 4.76
C LYS A 30 17.58 8.81 4.32
N TYR A 31 16.57 8.61 5.16
CA TYR A 31 15.18 8.88 4.82
C TYR A 31 14.66 10.24 5.35
N ASN A 32 15.45 10.99 6.09
CA ASN A 32 15.01 12.25 6.66
C ASN A 32 14.47 13.19 5.58
N GLY A 33 13.26 13.70 5.78
CA GLY A 33 12.58 14.58 4.83
C GLY A 33 12.02 13.89 3.59
N SER A 34 12.19 12.56 3.46
CA SER A 34 11.75 11.80 2.28
C SER A 34 10.29 11.38 2.37
N ILE A 35 9.60 11.42 1.23
CA ILE A 35 8.25 10.89 1.10
C ILE A 35 8.33 9.38 0.91
N VAL A 36 7.53 8.66 1.70
CA VAL A 36 7.33 7.22 1.57
C VAL A 36 5.84 6.96 1.41
N VAL A 37 5.46 6.37 0.28
CA VAL A 37 4.07 5.98 0.03
C VAL A 37 3.89 4.53 0.44
N ILE A 38 2.88 4.27 1.27
CA ILE A 38 2.61 2.94 1.83
C ILE A 38 1.20 2.52 1.44
N LYS A 39 1.11 1.45 0.67
CA LYS A 39 -0.17 0.79 0.41
C LYS A 39 -0.48 -0.16 1.57
N TYR A 40 -1.57 0.09 2.23
CA TYR A 40 -2.04 -0.61 3.43
C TYR A 40 -3.32 -1.39 3.13
N GLY A 41 -3.30 -2.70 3.35
CA GLY A 41 -4.45 -3.55 3.05
C GLY A 41 -4.21 -5.01 3.43
N GLY A 42 -5.16 -5.88 3.06
CA GLY A 42 -5.08 -7.31 3.33
C GLY A 42 -5.18 -7.64 4.82
N ASN A 43 -4.48 -8.67 5.26
CA ASN A 43 -4.51 -9.15 6.66
C ASN A 43 -3.95 -8.12 7.66
N ALA A 44 -3.10 -7.21 7.22
CA ALA A 44 -2.62 -6.11 8.07
C ALA A 44 -3.76 -5.23 8.61
N MET A 45 -4.88 -5.15 7.89
CA MET A 45 -6.08 -4.42 8.30
C MET A 45 -7.10 -5.26 9.09
N ALA A 46 -6.95 -6.58 9.12
CA ALA A 46 -7.95 -7.50 9.66
C ALA A 46 -7.77 -7.77 11.16
N GLU A 47 -6.54 -7.79 11.64
CA GLU A 47 -6.20 -8.10 13.03
C GLU A 47 -5.91 -6.82 13.83
N ASN A 48 -6.61 -6.65 14.96
CA ASN A 48 -6.47 -5.44 15.80
C ASN A 48 -5.03 -5.15 16.23
N GLU A 49 -4.26 -6.17 16.59
CA GLU A 49 -2.87 -6.02 17.00
C GLU A 49 -2.00 -5.49 15.85
N LEU A 50 -2.21 -5.99 14.62
CA LEU A 50 -1.49 -5.50 13.43
C LEU A 50 -1.90 -4.08 13.07
N VAL A 51 -3.17 -3.73 13.24
CA VAL A 51 -3.68 -2.37 12.99
C VAL A 51 -3.06 -1.37 13.95
N GLU A 52 -3.04 -1.67 15.25
CA GLU A 52 -2.40 -0.82 16.27
C GLU A 52 -0.91 -0.66 16.01
N SER A 53 -0.23 -1.76 15.72
CA SER A 53 1.19 -1.77 15.39
C SER A 53 1.49 -0.91 14.18
N PHE A 54 0.71 -1.05 13.11
CA PHE A 54 0.87 -0.24 11.89
C PHE A 54 0.68 1.26 12.18
N CYS A 55 -0.38 1.64 12.88
CA CYS A 55 -0.63 3.05 13.18
C CYS A 55 0.46 3.66 14.06
N ASN A 56 0.96 2.92 15.06
CA ASN A 56 2.10 3.33 15.87
C ASN A 56 3.38 3.48 15.02
N ASP A 57 3.61 2.55 14.10
CA ASP A 57 4.77 2.59 13.21
C ASP A 57 4.74 3.82 12.30
N ILE A 58 3.56 4.18 11.78
CA ILE A 58 3.40 5.40 10.97
C ILE A 58 3.75 6.67 11.76
N VAL A 59 3.29 6.76 13.00
CA VAL A 59 3.65 7.87 13.88
C VAL A 59 5.16 7.88 14.14
N PHE A 60 5.76 6.71 14.35
CA PHE A 60 7.20 6.56 14.51
C PHE A 60 7.97 7.07 13.28
N LEU A 61 7.54 6.69 12.07
CA LEU A 61 8.15 7.19 10.83
C LEU A 61 8.09 8.71 10.76
N LYS A 62 6.94 9.29 11.06
CA LYS A 62 6.75 10.75 11.03
C LYS A 62 7.67 11.45 12.04
N GLN A 63 7.76 10.95 13.26
CA GLN A 63 8.65 11.50 14.30
C GLN A 63 10.13 11.34 13.94
N SER A 64 10.47 10.33 13.16
CA SER A 64 11.83 10.08 12.67
C SER A 64 12.23 10.98 11.48
N GLY A 65 11.34 11.86 11.04
CA GLY A 65 11.61 12.81 9.96
C GLY A 65 11.17 12.39 8.57
N LEU A 66 10.52 11.23 8.42
CA LEU A 66 9.92 10.80 7.16
C LEU A 66 8.58 11.50 6.94
N LYS A 67 8.14 11.47 5.69
CA LYS A 67 6.84 12.01 5.26
C LYS A 67 5.98 10.86 4.72
N PRO A 68 5.28 10.11 5.59
CA PRO A 68 4.46 9.00 5.15
C PRO A 68 3.16 9.47 4.49
N VAL A 69 2.79 8.79 3.42
CA VAL A 69 1.50 8.91 2.73
C VAL A 69 0.90 7.51 2.65
N ILE A 70 -0.33 7.35 3.11
CA ILE A 70 -0.98 6.04 3.17
C ILE A 70 -2.06 5.98 2.10
N VAL A 71 -2.05 4.90 1.32
CA VAL A 71 -3.15 4.53 0.41
C VAL A 71 -3.70 3.20 0.88
N HIS A 72 -4.97 3.15 1.27
CA HIS A 72 -5.53 1.94 1.85
C HIS A 72 -6.43 1.17 0.88
N GLY A 73 -6.54 -0.12 1.10
CA GLY A 73 -7.52 -0.98 0.48
C GLY A 73 -8.78 -1.11 1.33
N GLY A 74 -9.58 -2.16 1.09
CA GLY A 74 -10.81 -2.41 1.81
C GLY A 74 -11.71 -3.47 1.18
N GLY A 75 -11.18 -4.30 0.29
CA GLY A 75 -11.95 -5.34 -0.39
C GLY A 75 -12.78 -6.22 0.54
N PRO A 76 -12.22 -6.82 1.60
CA PRO A 76 -12.99 -7.64 2.54
C PRO A 76 -14.11 -6.89 3.23
N GLN A 77 -13.88 -5.65 3.65
CA GLN A 77 -14.88 -4.83 4.33
C GLN A 77 -16.03 -4.43 3.39
N ILE A 78 -15.70 -4.11 2.15
CA ILE A 78 -16.69 -3.85 1.09
C ILE A 78 -17.55 -5.09 0.86
N GLY A 79 -16.92 -6.26 0.74
CA GLY A 79 -17.60 -7.53 0.56
C GLY A 79 -18.60 -7.84 1.68
N LEU A 80 -18.20 -7.65 2.93
CA LEU A 80 -19.07 -7.83 4.09
C LEU A 80 -20.29 -6.88 4.05
N MET A 81 -20.08 -5.62 3.71
CA MET A 81 -21.17 -4.67 3.63
C MET A 81 -22.14 -4.99 2.49
N LEU A 82 -21.63 -5.38 1.33
CA LEU A 82 -22.45 -5.81 0.20
C LEU A 82 -23.30 -7.03 0.56
N GLU A 83 -22.71 -8.01 1.25
CA GLU A 83 -23.41 -9.19 1.74
C GLU A 83 -24.53 -8.81 2.72
N ARG A 84 -24.26 -7.94 3.69
CA ARG A 84 -25.26 -7.42 4.64
C ARG A 84 -26.42 -6.69 3.95
N LEU A 85 -26.18 -6.05 2.83
CA LEU A 85 -27.18 -5.34 2.03
C LEU A 85 -27.85 -6.22 0.98
N GLY A 86 -27.45 -7.50 0.88
CA GLY A 86 -28.01 -8.42 -0.11
C GLY A 86 -27.60 -8.12 -1.56
N ILE A 87 -26.51 -7.38 -1.76
CA ILE A 87 -26.02 -7.04 -3.09
C ILE A 87 -24.98 -8.07 -3.53
N LYS A 88 -25.25 -8.74 -4.64
CA LYS A 88 -24.32 -9.74 -5.22
C LYS A 88 -23.37 -9.06 -6.18
N THR A 89 -22.07 -9.38 -6.06
CA THR A 89 -21.04 -8.91 -6.97
C THR A 89 -20.16 -10.04 -7.45
N LYS A 90 -19.47 -9.81 -8.56
CA LYS A 90 -18.53 -10.75 -9.17
C LYS A 90 -17.15 -10.08 -9.27
N PHE A 91 -16.12 -10.91 -9.30
CA PHE A 91 -14.76 -10.49 -9.60
C PHE A 91 -14.34 -10.97 -10.98
N GLU A 92 -13.58 -10.15 -11.67
CA GLU A 92 -12.95 -10.49 -12.93
C GLU A 92 -11.49 -10.04 -12.89
N SER A 93 -10.57 -10.99 -13.04
CA SER A 93 -9.12 -10.72 -12.98
C SER A 93 -8.70 -9.96 -11.71
N GLY A 94 -9.26 -10.33 -10.57
CA GLY A 94 -8.95 -9.72 -9.27
C GLY A 94 -9.65 -8.40 -8.99
N MET A 95 -10.46 -7.88 -9.93
CA MET A 95 -11.20 -6.64 -9.77
C MET A 95 -12.69 -6.90 -9.57
N ARG A 96 -13.31 -6.19 -8.62
CA ARG A 96 -14.75 -6.26 -8.40
C ARG A 96 -15.48 -5.57 -9.54
N ILE A 97 -16.39 -6.30 -10.21
CA ILE A 97 -17.30 -5.69 -11.15
C ILE A 97 -18.22 -4.74 -10.39
N THR A 98 -18.18 -3.47 -10.72
CA THR A 98 -18.76 -2.40 -9.92
C THR A 98 -19.85 -1.67 -10.70
N ASP A 99 -21.09 -2.11 -10.54
CA ASP A 99 -22.25 -1.38 -11.04
C ASP A 99 -22.55 -0.15 -10.16
N GLU A 100 -23.58 0.61 -10.48
CA GLU A 100 -23.89 1.85 -9.79
C GLU A 100 -24.24 1.64 -8.32
N SER A 101 -25.05 0.63 -7.98
CA SER A 101 -25.38 0.33 -6.58
C SER A 101 -24.18 -0.20 -5.79
N THR A 102 -23.34 -0.98 -6.43
CA THR A 102 -22.08 -1.46 -5.83
C THR A 102 -21.12 -0.31 -5.60
N LEU A 103 -20.99 0.61 -6.54
CA LEU A 103 -20.15 1.79 -6.41
C LEU A 103 -20.53 2.65 -5.20
N GLU A 104 -21.80 2.86 -4.98
CA GLU A 104 -22.30 3.63 -3.83
C GLU A 104 -21.83 3.01 -2.51
N VAL A 105 -21.90 1.69 -2.38
CA VAL A 105 -21.41 0.97 -1.21
C VAL A 105 -19.88 1.04 -1.10
N VAL A 106 -19.17 0.84 -2.20
CA VAL A 106 -17.70 0.96 -2.25
C VAL A 106 -17.27 2.33 -1.76
N GLU A 107 -17.88 3.40 -2.25
CA GLU A 107 -17.54 4.76 -1.84
C GLU A 107 -17.82 5.01 -0.35
N MET A 108 -18.98 4.61 0.15
CA MET A 108 -19.32 4.75 1.57
C MET A 108 -18.32 4.00 2.48
N VAL A 109 -18.00 2.78 2.14
CA VAL A 109 -17.10 1.94 2.94
C VAL A 109 -15.67 2.46 2.91
N LEU A 110 -15.14 2.72 1.71
CA LEU A 110 -13.77 3.21 1.57
C LEU A 110 -13.57 4.60 2.17
N ALA A 111 -14.34 5.56 1.71
CA ALA A 111 -14.13 6.97 2.06
C ALA A 111 -14.71 7.34 3.43
N GLY A 112 -15.81 6.71 3.82
CA GLY A 112 -16.48 7.00 5.08
C GLY A 112 -15.96 6.19 6.25
N LYS A 113 -15.96 4.88 6.13
CA LYS A 113 -15.67 3.99 7.27
C LYS A 113 -14.17 3.69 7.42
N ILE A 114 -13.57 3.08 6.42
CA ILE A 114 -12.18 2.62 6.51
C ILE A 114 -11.22 3.78 6.63
N ASN A 115 -11.37 4.78 5.76
CA ASN A 115 -10.51 5.96 5.72
C ASN A 115 -10.49 6.68 7.06
N LYS A 116 -11.65 6.93 7.64
CA LYS A 116 -11.79 7.65 8.91
C LYS A 116 -11.31 6.81 10.10
N ASP A 117 -11.50 5.49 10.07
CA ASP A 117 -10.97 4.61 11.11
C ASP A 117 -9.44 4.62 11.15
N ILE A 118 -8.80 4.55 9.99
CA ILE A 118 -7.33 4.59 9.91
C ILE A 118 -6.80 5.95 10.39
N ALA A 119 -7.34 7.04 9.88
CA ALA A 119 -6.93 8.39 10.29
C ALA A 119 -7.12 8.59 11.79
N SER A 120 -8.25 8.18 12.33
CA SER A 120 -8.56 8.28 13.75
C SER A 120 -7.59 7.47 14.63
N LYS A 121 -7.23 6.27 14.23
CA LYS A 121 -6.28 5.42 14.96
C LYS A 121 -4.86 6.00 14.95
N ILE A 122 -4.43 6.54 13.82
CA ILE A 122 -3.14 7.25 13.76
C ILE A 122 -3.15 8.45 14.69
N ASN A 123 -4.23 9.22 14.71
CA ASN A 123 -4.39 10.36 15.61
C ASN A 123 -4.39 9.95 17.08
N SER A 124 -5.04 8.83 17.42
CA SER A 124 -5.00 8.27 18.77
C SER A 124 -3.61 7.82 19.20
N SER A 125 -2.74 7.51 18.26
CA SER A 125 -1.32 7.16 18.50
C SER A 125 -0.40 8.39 18.55
N GLY A 126 -0.96 9.61 18.50
CA GLY A 126 -0.20 10.85 18.56
C GLY A 126 0.15 11.47 17.21
N GLY A 127 -0.36 10.94 16.11
CA GLY A 127 -0.16 11.49 14.77
C GLY A 127 -1.13 12.62 14.43
N LYS A 128 -0.91 13.24 13.28
CA LYS A 128 -1.79 14.24 12.67
C LYS A 128 -2.23 13.74 11.30
N ALA A 129 -3.11 12.75 11.27
CA ALA A 129 -3.62 12.16 10.04
C ALA A 129 -4.88 12.88 9.55
N VAL A 130 -4.96 13.03 8.22
CA VAL A 130 -6.14 13.56 7.53
C VAL A 130 -6.57 12.55 6.47
N GLY A 131 -7.81 12.10 6.57
CA GLY A 131 -8.41 11.17 5.59
C GLY A 131 -9.04 11.92 4.44
N ILE A 132 -8.62 11.59 3.23
CA ILE A 132 -9.16 12.09 1.96
C ILE A 132 -9.37 10.93 0.99
N SER A 133 -10.08 11.20 -0.10
CA SER A 133 -10.15 10.28 -1.23
C SER A 133 -9.52 10.90 -2.48
N GLY A 134 -9.33 10.12 -3.52
CA GLY A 134 -8.90 10.66 -4.80
C GLY A 134 -9.90 11.60 -5.46
N LYS A 135 -11.12 11.71 -4.96
CA LYS A 135 -12.12 12.69 -5.41
C LYS A 135 -11.86 14.08 -4.85
N ASP A 136 -11.28 14.16 -3.66
CA ASP A 136 -10.99 15.45 -3.01
C ASP A 136 -10.00 16.24 -3.85
N SER A 137 -10.35 17.49 -4.14
CA SER A 137 -9.57 18.38 -5.01
C SER A 137 -9.25 17.76 -6.39
N SER A 138 -10.07 16.81 -6.84
CA SER A 138 -9.84 16.04 -8.08
C SER A 138 -8.41 15.44 -8.12
N MET A 139 -7.97 14.91 -6.99
CA MET A 139 -6.59 14.44 -6.83
C MET A 139 -6.27 13.29 -7.76
N ILE A 140 -7.18 12.32 -7.91
CA ILE A 140 -7.04 11.23 -8.89
C ILE A 140 -8.06 11.45 -10.00
N ILE A 141 -7.61 11.96 -11.14
CA ILE A 141 -8.39 11.96 -12.36
C ILE A 141 -8.31 10.55 -12.95
N ALA A 142 -9.46 9.92 -13.06
CA ALA A 142 -9.58 8.53 -13.51
C ALA A 142 -10.20 8.43 -14.88
N GLU A 143 -9.88 7.36 -15.57
CA GLU A 143 -10.59 6.91 -16.76
C GLU A 143 -11.08 5.48 -16.56
N LYS A 144 -12.15 5.11 -17.27
CA LYS A 144 -12.72 3.77 -17.18
C LYS A 144 -11.71 2.71 -17.61
N LEU A 145 -11.52 1.68 -16.79
CA LEU A 145 -10.74 0.52 -17.15
C LEU A 145 -11.58 -0.42 -18.01
N THR A 146 -11.08 -0.76 -19.20
CA THR A 146 -11.65 -1.79 -20.06
C THR A 146 -10.64 -2.93 -20.22
N LYS A 147 -11.13 -4.18 -20.07
CA LYS A 147 -10.30 -5.38 -20.30
C LYS A 147 -10.80 -6.16 -21.51
N GLN A 148 -9.86 -6.57 -22.36
CA GLN A 148 -10.14 -7.59 -23.37
C GLN A 148 -9.97 -8.98 -22.73
N LYS A 149 -10.92 -9.90 -23.01
CA LYS A 149 -10.72 -11.31 -22.68
C LYS A 149 -9.55 -11.86 -23.49
N ASN A 150 -8.75 -12.71 -22.83
CA ASN A 150 -7.72 -13.48 -23.52
C ASN A 150 -8.32 -14.23 -24.71
N PHE A 151 -7.59 -14.23 -25.82
CA PHE A 151 -7.97 -14.92 -27.03
C PHE A 151 -8.13 -16.42 -26.79
N ASP A 152 -9.37 -16.91 -26.77
CA ASP A 152 -9.68 -18.25 -27.20
C ASP A 152 -10.53 -18.17 -28.47
N GLU A 153 -10.59 -19.25 -29.26
CA GLU A 153 -11.31 -19.27 -30.54
C GLU A 153 -12.80 -18.93 -30.45
N SER A 154 -13.39 -18.97 -29.25
CA SER A 154 -14.81 -18.72 -29.00
C SER A 154 -15.12 -17.28 -28.54
N ASN A 155 -14.10 -16.47 -28.19
CA ASN A 155 -14.26 -15.17 -27.55
C ASN A 155 -13.41 -14.04 -28.15
N ILE A 156 -13.12 -14.12 -29.43
CA ILE A 156 -12.33 -13.11 -30.16
C ILE A 156 -12.97 -11.73 -30.02
N GLY A 157 -12.27 -10.81 -29.36
CA GLY A 157 -12.65 -9.40 -29.28
C GLY A 157 -13.73 -9.01 -28.28
N LYS A 158 -14.12 -9.89 -27.33
CA LYS A 158 -15.05 -9.49 -26.27
C LYS A 158 -14.35 -8.58 -25.25
N ILE A 159 -14.88 -7.35 -25.11
CA ILE A 159 -14.55 -6.42 -24.06
C ILE A 159 -15.37 -6.79 -22.83
N ILE A 160 -14.72 -6.94 -21.67
CA ILE A 160 -15.39 -7.15 -20.39
C ILE A 160 -15.73 -5.77 -19.81
N ASP A 161 -17.00 -5.52 -19.54
CA ASP A 161 -17.44 -4.34 -18.82
C ASP A 161 -17.30 -4.57 -17.32
N LEU A 162 -16.33 -3.89 -16.70
CA LEU A 162 -16.08 -3.92 -15.26
C LEU A 162 -16.97 -2.92 -14.50
N GLY A 163 -17.78 -2.12 -15.19
CA GLY A 163 -18.56 -1.05 -14.60
C GLY A 163 -17.68 0.15 -14.21
N PHE A 164 -17.93 0.69 -13.01
CA PHE A 164 -17.22 1.87 -12.50
C PHE A 164 -15.87 1.50 -11.86
N VAL A 165 -15.07 0.76 -12.58
CA VAL A 165 -13.66 0.47 -12.25
C VAL A 165 -12.79 1.33 -13.15
N GLY A 166 -11.88 2.07 -12.54
CA GLY A 166 -11.02 3.02 -13.23
C GLY A 166 -9.54 2.79 -13.00
N ILE A 167 -8.77 3.50 -13.79
CA ILE A 167 -7.33 3.64 -13.62
C ILE A 167 -6.98 5.12 -13.53
N PRO A 168 -5.91 5.48 -12.81
CA PRO A 168 -5.45 6.87 -12.77
C PRO A 168 -4.98 7.34 -14.15
N LYS A 169 -5.54 8.44 -14.62
CA LYS A 169 -5.12 9.16 -15.82
C LYS A 169 -4.12 10.25 -15.46
N LYS A 170 -4.36 10.95 -14.35
CA LYS A 170 -3.53 12.04 -13.85
C LYS A 170 -3.68 12.15 -12.33
N ILE A 171 -2.58 12.45 -11.66
CA ILE A 171 -2.57 12.77 -10.24
C ILE A 171 -2.32 14.26 -10.05
N ASN A 172 -3.27 14.96 -9.45
CA ASN A 172 -3.11 16.33 -8.98
C ASN A 172 -2.63 16.27 -7.52
N ASN A 173 -1.34 16.28 -7.32
CA ASN A 173 -0.74 16.02 -6.01
C ASN A 173 -0.67 17.25 -5.10
N GLU A 174 -1.21 18.39 -5.50
CA GLU A 174 -1.15 19.64 -4.74
C GLU A 174 -1.71 19.48 -3.32
N ILE A 175 -2.87 18.83 -3.17
CA ILE A 175 -3.46 18.62 -1.84
C ILE A 175 -2.55 17.74 -0.97
N ILE A 176 -1.93 16.73 -1.54
CA ILE A 176 -1.00 15.85 -0.80
C ILE A 176 0.22 16.63 -0.33
N GLU A 177 0.82 17.39 -1.21
CA GLU A 177 2.00 18.22 -0.89
C GLU A 177 1.68 19.30 0.14
N THR A 178 0.50 19.91 0.06
CA THR A 178 0.02 20.89 1.03
C THR A 178 -0.13 20.26 2.42
N LEU A 179 -0.74 19.10 2.52
CA LEU A 179 -0.89 18.37 3.79
C LEU A 179 0.48 18.01 4.38
N ILE A 180 1.37 17.48 3.55
CA ILE A 180 2.74 17.12 3.98
C ILE A 180 3.50 18.34 4.47
N ALA A 181 3.41 19.45 3.80
CA ALA A 181 4.10 20.71 4.17
C ALA A 181 3.66 21.23 5.54
N ASP A 182 2.41 20.98 5.92
CA ASP A 182 1.86 21.34 7.23
C ASP A 182 1.95 20.21 8.26
N ASP A 183 2.80 19.21 8.02
CA ASP A 183 3.09 18.08 8.91
C ASP A 183 1.90 17.12 9.13
N PHE A 184 0.92 17.13 8.26
CA PHE A 184 -0.13 16.13 8.25
C PHE A 184 0.30 14.83 7.57
N ILE A 185 -0.33 13.74 7.97
CA ILE A 185 -0.18 12.43 7.34
C ILE A 185 -1.42 12.19 6.47
N PRO A 186 -1.30 12.25 5.13
CA PRO A 186 -2.41 11.98 4.25
C PRO A 186 -2.78 10.49 4.27
N VAL A 187 -4.06 10.19 4.45
CA VAL A 187 -4.63 8.83 4.35
C VAL A 187 -5.64 8.85 3.21
N ILE A 188 -5.38 8.08 2.16
CA ILE A 188 -6.07 8.22 0.88
C ILE A 188 -6.90 6.97 0.56
N ALA A 189 -8.20 7.17 0.35
CA ALA A 189 -9.08 6.14 -0.19
C ALA A 189 -8.95 6.08 -1.73
N PRO A 190 -8.84 4.87 -2.33
CA PRO A 190 -8.54 4.72 -3.74
C PRO A 190 -9.78 4.86 -4.63
N LEU A 191 -10.32 6.04 -4.65
CA LEU A 191 -11.41 6.48 -5.53
C LEU A 191 -10.90 7.57 -6.44
N GLY A 192 -11.41 7.61 -7.66
CA GLY A 192 -11.09 8.68 -8.60
C GLY A 192 -12.33 9.29 -9.21
N ILE A 193 -12.13 10.40 -9.89
CA ILE A 193 -13.17 11.11 -10.61
C ILE A 193 -12.75 11.34 -12.05
N SER A 194 -13.65 11.08 -12.99
CA SER A 194 -13.37 11.34 -14.39
C SER A 194 -13.66 12.80 -14.78
N ASP A 195 -13.20 13.20 -15.97
CA ASP A 195 -13.41 14.54 -16.48
C ASP A 195 -14.93 14.89 -16.62
N ASP A 196 -15.78 13.88 -16.81
CA ASP A 196 -17.23 14.04 -16.87
C ASP A 196 -17.95 13.87 -15.52
N GLY A 197 -17.19 13.82 -14.41
CA GLY A 197 -17.73 13.82 -13.06
C GLY A 197 -18.18 12.47 -12.51
N LYS A 198 -17.83 11.37 -13.18
CA LYS A 198 -18.16 10.01 -12.70
C LYS A 198 -17.12 9.52 -11.70
N THR A 199 -17.59 8.85 -10.66
CA THR A 199 -16.72 8.22 -9.64
C THR A 199 -16.29 6.84 -10.11
N TYR A 200 -15.03 6.50 -9.86
CA TYR A 200 -14.47 5.18 -10.17
C TYR A 200 -13.79 4.55 -8.95
N ASN A 201 -14.05 3.27 -8.77
CA ASN A 201 -13.30 2.39 -7.87
C ASN A 201 -11.94 2.07 -8.51
N ILE A 202 -10.86 2.29 -7.79
CA ILE A 202 -9.50 2.06 -8.29
C ILE A 202 -8.81 1.01 -7.43
N ASN A 203 -8.07 0.11 -8.05
CA ASN A 203 -7.23 -0.82 -7.32
C ASN A 203 -6.23 -0.06 -6.44
N ALA A 204 -6.14 -0.42 -5.16
CA ALA A 204 -5.33 0.32 -4.19
C ALA A 204 -3.82 0.27 -4.52
N ASP A 205 -3.31 -0.84 -5.02
CA ASP A 205 -1.91 -0.93 -5.46
C ASP A 205 -1.64 0.03 -6.62
N THR A 206 -2.53 0.06 -7.60
CA THR A 206 -2.45 0.96 -8.76
C THR A 206 -2.51 2.43 -8.34
N ALA A 207 -3.43 2.77 -7.45
CA ALA A 207 -3.54 4.13 -6.90
C ALA A 207 -2.27 4.53 -6.15
N ALA A 208 -1.75 3.65 -5.30
CA ALA A 208 -0.51 3.90 -4.55
C ALA A 208 0.68 4.11 -5.47
N GLY A 209 0.81 3.30 -6.51
CA GLY A 209 1.88 3.44 -7.51
C GLY A 209 1.81 4.76 -8.25
N ALA A 210 0.62 5.18 -8.69
CA ALA A 210 0.41 6.45 -9.38
C ALA A 210 0.73 7.66 -8.49
N ILE A 211 0.31 7.61 -7.23
CA ILE A 211 0.60 8.66 -6.25
C ILE A 211 2.11 8.73 -5.97
N ALA A 212 2.75 7.58 -5.73
CA ALA A 212 4.19 7.52 -5.51
C ALA A 212 4.98 8.09 -6.69
N SER A 213 4.59 7.76 -7.91
CA SER A 213 5.19 8.28 -9.15
C SER A 213 5.04 9.79 -9.24
N SER A 214 3.85 10.34 -8.98
CA SER A 214 3.60 11.78 -9.05
C SER A 214 4.42 12.57 -8.03
N LEU A 215 4.67 11.99 -6.86
CA LEU A 215 5.44 12.61 -5.78
C LEU A 215 6.95 12.35 -5.89
N LYS A 216 7.38 11.52 -6.84
CA LYS A 216 8.77 11.06 -6.93
C LYS A 216 9.26 10.55 -5.58
N SER A 217 8.46 9.70 -4.93
CA SER A 217 8.72 9.25 -3.58
C SER A 217 10.02 8.46 -3.46
N LYS A 218 10.64 8.49 -2.29
CA LYS A 218 11.88 7.74 -2.00
C LYS A 218 11.62 6.25 -2.01
N ARG A 219 10.45 5.84 -1.51
CA ARG A 219 10.01 4.44 -1.46
C ARG A 219 8.51 4.36 -1.73
N LEU A 220 8.13 3.28 -2.40
CA LEU A 220 6.77 2.77 -2.42
C LEU A 220 6.77 1.43 -1.72
N LEU A 221 6.05 1.28 -0.61
CA LEU A 221 5.88 0.01 0.08
C LEU A 221 4.49 -0.54 -0.19
N ILE A 222 4.43 -1.75 -0.73
CA ILE A 222 3.16 -2.47 -0.95
C ILE A 222 3.07 -3.61 0.07
N LEU A 223 2.22 -3.46 1.08
CA LEU A 223 1.94 -4.51 2.05
C LEU A 223 1.03 -5.56 1.42
N THR A 224 1.41 -6.81 1.58
CA THR A 224 0.73 -7.97 0.99
C THR A 224 0.66 -9.12 2.00
N ASP A 225 -0.09 -10.16 1.66
CA ASP A 225 -0.29 -11.34 2.50
C ASP A 225 0.68 -12.49 2.18
N VAL A 226 1.77 -12.19 1.51
CA VAL A 226 2.86 -13.13 1.22
C VAL A 226 4.21 -12.52 1.59
N LYS A 227 5.24 -13.35 1.68
CA LYS A 227 6.59 -12.89 2.08
C LYS A 227 7.22 -11.89 1.11
N GLY A 228 6.84 -11.95 -0.15
CA GLY A 228 7.41 -11.17 -1.24
C GLY A 228 7.44 -12.00 -2.53
N VAL A 229 8.36 -11.68 -3.41
CA VAL A 229 8.57 -12.46 -4.65
C VAL A 229 9.44 -13.67 -4.32
N MET A 230 8.96 -14.86 -4.68
CA MET A 230 9.62 -16.13 -4.42
C MET A 230 10.19 -16.70 -5.72
N ASP A 231 11.37 -17.32 -5.63
CA ASP A 231 11.91 -18.10 -6.74
C ASP A 231 11.26 -19.50 -6.83
N SER A 232 11.68 -20.32 -7.81
CA SER A 232 11.17 -21.67 -8.01
C SER A 232 11.45 -22.61 -6.83
N ASP A 233 12.49 -22.34 -6.04
CA ASP A 233 12.88 -23.11 -4.84
C ASP A 233 12.21 -22.59 -3.56
N GLN A 234 11.22 -21.67 -3.67
CA GLN A 234 10.51 -21.02 -2.56
C GLN A 234 11.42 -20.16 -1.67
N ASN A 235 12.52 -19.66 -2.22
CA ASN A 235 13.37 -18.69 -1.55
C ASN A 235 12.92 -17.25 -1.89
N LEU A 236 12.94 -16.38 -0.89
CA LEU A 236 12.62 -14.97 -1.09
C LEU A 236 13.68 -14.29 -1.97
N ILE A 237 13.22 -13.60 -3.00
CA ILE A 237 14.05 -12.70 -3.79
C ILE A 237 14.18 -11.39 -3.03
N GLU A 238 15.36 -11.07 -2.52
CA GLU A 238 15.57 -9.86 -1.72
C GLU A 238 15.60 -8.59 -2.56
N GLU A 239 16.13 -8.69 -3.78
CA GLU A 239 16.23 -7.55 -4.70
C GLU A 239 16.14 -8.02 -6.14
N ALA A 240 15.44 -7.24 -6.99
CA ALA A 240 15.34 -7.51 -8.42
C ALA A 240 15.21 -6.20 -9.21
N ASP A 241 15.73 -6.22 -10.43
CA ASP A 241 15.47 -5.21 -11.45
C ASP A 241 14.38 -5.69 -12.42
N GLU A 242 14.00 -4.82 -13.36
CA GLU A 242 12.99 -5.13 -14.36
C GLU A 242 13.38 -6.37 -15.19
N GLU A 243 14.63 -6.48 -15.62
CA GLU A 243 15.11 -7.58 -16.45
C GLU A 243 14.95 -8.93 -15.75
N LYS A 244 15.34 -9.02 -14.48
CA LYS A 244 15.18 -10.23 -13.68
C LYS A 244 13.71 -10.60 -13.51
N ILE A 245 12.85 -9.63 -13.22
CA ILE A 245 11.42 -9.85 -13.04
C ILE A 245 10.76 -10.33 -14.33
N VAL A 246 11.08 -9.72 -15.47
CA VAL A 246 10.54 -10.14 -16.79
C VAL A 246 10.89 -11.60 -17.07
N LYS A 247 12.13 -12.01 -16.82
CA LYS A 247 12.55 -13.42 -16.94
C LYS A 247 11.75 -14.34 -16.03
N MET A 248 11.52 -13.95 -14.79
CA MET A 248 10.76 -14.76 -13.84
C MET A 248 9.28 -14.91 -14.23
N ILE A 249 8.69 -13.89 -14.83
CA ILE A 249 7.33 -13.96 -15.39
C ILE A 249 7.30 -14.90 -16.60
N ASP A 250 8.25 -14.75 -17.53
CA ASP A 250 8.34 -15.54 -18.76
C ASP A 250 8.56 -17.03 -18.48
N THR A 251 9.33 -17.36 -17.45
CA THR A 251 9.60 -18.74 -17.04
C THR A 251 8.50 -19.35 -16.16
N GLY A 252 7.52 -18.54 -15.72
CA GLY A 252 6.43 -18.98 -14.84
C GLY A 252 6.81 -19.05 -13.37
N GLU A 253 8.01 -18.61 -12.96
CA GLU A 253 8.39 -18.53 -11.53
C GLU A 253 7.51 -17.55 -10.77
N VAL A 254 7.10 -16.48 -11.42
CA VAL A 254 6.14 -15.49 -10.89
C VAL A 254 4.86 -15.59 -11.71
N SER A 255 3.74 -15.74 -11.02
CA SER A 255 2.44 -15.93 -11.65
C SER A 255 1.30 -15.34 -10.83
N GLY A 256 0.10 -15.32 -11.42
CA GLY A 256 -1.13 -14.95 -10.75
C GLY A 256 -1.17 -13.50 -10.28
N GLY A 257 -1.70 -13.30 -9.08
CA GLY A 257 -1.93 -11.97 -8.48
C GLY A 257 -0.68 -11.19 -8.14
N MET A 258 0.50 -11.81 -8.11
CA MET A 258 1.77 -11.13 -7.89
C MET A 258 2.20 -10.31 -9.12
N ILE A 259 1.83 -10.73 -10.33
CA ILE A 259 2.22 -10.03 -11.57
C ILE A 259 1.74 -8.56 -11.59
N PRO A 260 0.47 -8.25 -11.31
CA PRO A 260 0.03 -6.84 -11.27
C PRO A 260 0.76 -6.00 -10.21
N LYS A 261 1.06 -6.58 -9.05
CA LYS A 261 1.82 -5.89 -7.97
C LYS A 261 3.23 -5.54 -8.43
N ILE A 262 3.91 -6.49 -9.04
CA ILE A 262 5.27 -6.31 -9.56
C ILE A 262 5.27 -5.26 -10.68
N ASN A 263 4.31 -5.32 -11.59
CA ASN A 263 4.20 -4.34 -12.68
C ASN A 263 3.98 -2.93 -12.13
N THR A 264 3.16 -2.76 -11.10
CA THR A 264 2.98 -1.49 -10.41
C THR A 264 4.31 -0.97 -9.83
N CYS A 265 5.09 -1.83 -9.21
CA CYS A 265 6.40 -1.48 -8.67
C CYS A 265 7.39 -1.06 -9.77
N ILE A 266 7.47 -1.82 -10.85
CA ILE A 266 8.35 -1.53 -11.99
C ILE A 266 7.97 -0.19 -12.63
N ASP A 267 6.69 0.03 -12.90
CA ASP A 267 6.21 1.27 -13.51
C ASP A 267 6.52 2.49 -12.64
N SER A 268 6.35 2.36 -11.33
CA SER A 268 6.67 3.43 -10.37
C SER A 268 8.16 3.77 -10.36
N VAL A 269 9.03 2.77 -10.39
CA VAL A 269 10.49 2.97 -10.45
C VAL A 269 10.89 3.63 -11.76
N LYS A 270 10.33 3.22 -12.88
CA LYS A 270 10.54 3.85 -14.18
C LYS A 270 10.12 5.33 -14.19
N ASP A 271 9.06 5.65 -13.46
CA ASP A 271 8.53 7.02 -13.36
C ASP A 271 9.26 7.88 -12.33
N GLY A 272 10.28 7.37 -11.66
CA GLY A 272 11.15 8.15 -10.79
C GLY A 272 11.05 7.88 -9.30
N VAL A 273 10.33 6.84 -8.86
CA VAL A 273 10.43 6.32 -7.50
C VAL A 273 11.77 5.60 -7.35
N ASP A 274 12.54 5.90 -6.31
CA ASP A 274 13.89 5.33 -6.15
C ASP A 274 13.89 3.82 -6.01
N ALA A 275 12.97 3.28 -5.21
CA ALA A 275 12.72 1.85 -5.11
C ALA A 275 11.32 1.56 -4.61
N ALA A 276 10.76 0.44 -5.04
CA ALA A 276 9.50 -0.10 -4.56
C ALA A 276 9.75 -1.42 -3.84
N VAL A 277 9.01 -1.69 -2.77
CA VAL A 277 9.19 -2.89 -1.97
C VAL A 277 7.85 -3.58 -1.77
N ILE A 278 7.83 -4.88 -2.05
CA ILE A 278 6.70 -5.75 -1.71
C ILE A 278 7.01 -6.35 -0.34
N VAL A 279 6.17 -6.07 0.65
CA VAL A 279 6.42 -6.34 2.07
C VAL A 279 5.32 -7.23 2.63
N ASP A 280 5.69 -8.22 3.47
CA ASP A 280 4.71 -9.06 4.17
C ASP A 280 4.02 -8.26 5.28
N GLY A 281 2.79 -7.84 5.02
CA GLY A 281 1.97 -7.08 5.97
C GLY A 281 1.48 -7.87 7.18
N ARG A 282 1.66 -9.20 7.19
CA ARG A 282 1.31 -10.06 8.33
C ARG A 282 2.36 -10.00 9.45
N VAL A 283 3.53 -9.49 9.14
CA VAL A 283 4.62 -9.33 10.10
C VAL A 283 4.43 -8.03 10.88
N LYS A 284 4.44 -8.14 12.21
CA LYS A 284 4.39 -6.97 13.09
C LYS A 284 5.60 -6.06 12.84
N HIS A 285 5.38 -4.77 12.76
CA HIS A 285 6.42 -3.78 12.47
C HIS A 285 7.09 -3.92 11.08
N ALA A 286 6.41 -4.53 10.12
CA ALA A 286 6.98 -4.79 8.79
C ALA A 286 7.56 -3.53 8.12
N VAL A 287 6.90 -2.38 8.28
CA VAL A 287 7.35 -1.11 7.71
C VAL A 287 8.66 -0.64 8.35
N LEU A 288 8.78 -0.75 9.67
CA LEU A 288 10.02 -0.39 10.38
C LEU A 288 11.17 -1.33 10.04
N LEU A 289 10.89 -2.63 9.95
CA LEU A 289 11.89 -3.63 9.55
C LEU A 289 12.46 -3.32 8.17
N GLU A 290 11.60 -2.94 7.23
CA GLU A 290 12.02 -2.61 5.87
C GLU A 290 12.85 -1.32 5.81
N LEU A 291 12.42 -0.27 6.52
CA LEU A 291 13.04 1.05 6.38
C LEU A 291 14.23 1.27 7.32
N PHE A 292 14.26 0.66 8.49
CA PHE A 292 15.23 0.97 9.56
C PHE A 292 16.12 -0.17 9.97
N THR A 293 16.14 -1.28 9.23
CA THR A 293 17.06 -2.40 9.48
C THR A 293 17.77 -2.87 8.21
N ASP A 294 18.87 -3.57 8.36
CA ASP A 294 19.63 -4.19 7.26
C ASP A 294 18.87 -5.38 6.63
N HIS A 295 17.98 -6.00 7.39
CA HIS A 295 17.19 -7.13 6.94
C HIS A 295 15.83 -6.63 6.46
N GLY A 296 15.73 -6.31 5.18
CA GLY A 296 14.46 -5.99 4.56
C GLY A 296 13.45 -7.13 4.74
N ALA A 297 12.18 -6.75 4.96
CA ALA A 297 11.11 -7.72 5.21
C ALA A 297 10.43 -8.21 3.91
N GLY A 298 10.99 -7.91 2.73
CA GLY A 298 10.35 -8.21 1.46
C GLY A 298 11.29 -8.20 0.27
N THR A 299 10.73 -7.93 -0.90
CA THR A 299 11.46 -7.83 -2.17
C THR A 299 11.56 -6.37 -2.62
N LEU A 300 12.77 -5.88 -2.73
CA LEU A 300 13.07 -4.54 -3.24
C LEU A 300 13.23 -4.57 -4.75
N ILE A 301 12.52 -3.70 -5.45
CA ILE A 301 12.54 -3.51 -6.90
C ILE A 301 13.08 -2.11 -7.20
N ARG A 302 14.15 -2.08 -7.99
CA ARG A 302 14.78 -0.82 -8.40
C ARG A 302 15.41 -0.88 -9.78
#